data_c2178b7fc8a935a422d92597626ede21
#
_entry.id   c2178b7fc8a935a422d92597626ede21
#
_cell.length_a   1.000
_cell.length_b   1.000
_cell.length_c   1.000
_cell.angle_alpha   90.00
_cell.angle_beta   90.00
_cell.angle_gamma   90.00
#
_symmetry.space_group_name_H-M   'P 1'
#
loop_
_entity.id
_entity.type
_entity.pdbx_description
1 polymer ?
#
loop_
_entity_poly.entity_id
_entity_poly.type
_entity_poly.pdbx_seq_one_letter_code
_entity_poly.pdbx_strand_id
1 'polypeptide(L)'
;MKVPLLDLKPQLESLHGEILEAVTRVVESTRYIMGPEIENLEKEIAEYCGTADAVGVSSGTDALLLSLMALDIGPGDLVLTTD
;
A
#
# COMPACT_ATOMS: atom_id res chain seq x y z
N MET A 1 -18.25 24.19 18.66
CA MET A 1 -17.91 22.80 18.32
C MET A 1 -16.84 22.84 17.24
N LYS A 2 -15.71 22.20 17.48
CA LYS A 2 -14.67 22.05 16.45
C LYS A 2 -14.88 20.70 15.76
N VAL A 3 -15.06 20.71 14.45
CA VAL A 3 -15.11 19.52 13.63
C VAL A 3 -13.76 19.43 12.89
N PRO A 4 -12.92 18.40 13.17
CA PRO A 4 -11.65 18.24 12.47
C PRO A 4 -11.87 17.85 11.00
N LEU A 5 -10.96 18.27 10.13
CA LEU A 5 -10.96 17.87 8.72
C LEU A 5 -10.72 16.36 8.55
N LEU A 6 -9.96 15.78 9.47
CA LEU A 6 -9.64 14.36 9.48
C LEU A 6 -9.71 13.84 10.92
N ASP A 7 -10.44 12.77 11.13
CA ASP A 7 -10.46 12.02 12.39
C ASP A 7 -10.46 10.52 12.09
N LEU A 8 -9.36 9.86 12.39
CA LEU A 8 -9.18 8.42 12.18
C LEU A 8 -9.54 7.58 13.42
N LYS A 9 -9.90 8.22 14.55
CA LYS A 9 -10.21 7.50 15.79
C LYS A 9 -11.40 6.53 15.65
N PRO A 10 -12.53 6.93 15.04
CA PRO A 10 -13.66 6.02 14.91
C PRO A 10 -13.32 4.77 14.10
N GLN A 11 -12.51 4.93 13.05
CA GLN A 11 -12.01 3.79 12.27
C GLN A 11 -11.07 2.90 13.09
N LEU A 12 -10.15 3.52 13.81
CA LEU A 12 -9.23 2.79 14.69
C LEU A 12 -9.99 2.00 15.77
N GLU A 13 -10.99 2.58 16.40
CA GLU A 13 -11.78 1.92 17.45
C GLU A 13 -12.39 0.61 16.95
N SER A 14 -12.89 0.58 15.72
CA SER A 14 -13.47 -0.63 15.13
C SER A 14 -12.46 -1.68 14.72
N LEU A 15 -11.24 -1.28 14.36
CA LEU A 15 -10.20 -2.17 13.80
C LEU A 15 -9.05 -2.47 14.77
N HIS A 16 -9.04 -1.84 15.95
CA HIS A 16 -7.92 -1.87 16.88
C HIS A 16 -7.45 -3.29 17.24
N GLY A 17 -8.39 -4.18 17.53
CA GLY A 17 -8.08 -5.57 17.89
C GLY A 17 -7.41 -6.31 16.74
N GLU A 18 -7.97 -6.23 15.55
CA GLU A 18 -7.43 -6.88 14.34
C GLU A 18 -6.05 -6.36 13.96
N ILE A 19 -5.85 -5.03 14.09
CA ILE A 19 -4.54 -4.40 13.81
C ILE A 19 -3.49 -4.90 14.80
N LEU A 20 -3.79 -4.91 16.11
CA LEU A 20 -2.83 -5.38 17.11
C LEU A 20 -2.49 -6.86 16.93
N GLU A 21 -3.45 -7.69 16.61
CA GLU A 21 -3.23 -9.11 16.33
C GLU A 21 -2.31 -9.30 15.12
N ALA A 22 -2.55 -8.57 14.04
CA ALA A 22 -1.72 -8.62 12.84
C ALA A 22 -0.28 -8.15 13.12
N VAL A 23 -0.11 -7.03 13.82
CA VAL A 23 1.22 -6.51 14.21
C VAL A 23 1.96 -7.50 15.10
N THR A 24 1.28 -8.06 16.11
CA THR A 24 1.88 -9.06 17.02
C THR A 24 2.36 -10.29 16.25
N ARG A 25 1.53 -10.80 15.36
CA ARG A 25 1.88 -11.96 14.52
C ARG A 25 3.15 -11.69 13.68
N VAL A 26 3.27 -10.50 13.09
CA VAL A 26 4.47 -10.14 12.32
C VAL A 26 5.70 -10.02 13.22
N VAL A 27 5.56 -9.36 14.38
CA VAL A 27 6.67 -9.21 15.35
C VAL A 27 7.17 -10.58 15.82
N GLU A 28 6.27 -11.48 16.20
CA GLU A 28 6.63 -12.82 16.68
C GLU A 28 7.24 -13.68 15.56
N SER A 29 6.82 -13.48 14.32
CA SER A 29 7.38 -14.19 13.17
C SER A 29 8.82 -13.82 12.84
N THR A 30 9.27 -12.63 13.25
CA THR A 30 10.56 -12.01 12.89
C THR A 30 10.83 -11.83 11.37
N ARG A 31 9.84 -12.09 10.54
CA ARG A 31 9.92 -12.00 9.07
C ARG A 31 9.46 -10.64 8.59
N TYR A 32 10.31 -9.62 8.74
CA TYR A 32 9.96 -8.22 8.50
C TYR A 32 10.16 -7.74 7.06
N ILE A 33 11.01 -8.43 6.29
CA ILE A 33 11.34 -8.03 4.92
C ILE A 33 10.81 -9.09 3.96
N MET A 34 10.01 -8.69 2.98
CA MET A 34 9.44 -9.56 1.95
C MET A 34 8.78 -10.82 2.56
N GLY A 35 8.05 -10.61 3.65
CA GLY A 35 7.38 -11.69 4.36
C GLY A 35 6.01 -12.04 3.81
N PRO A 36 5.34 -13.06 4.39
CA PRO A 36 4.06 -13.54 3.89
C PRO A 36 2.94 -12.49 3.93
N GLU A 37 3.03 -11.47 4.79
CA GLU A 37 2.04 -10.40 4.84
C GLU A 37 2.04 -9.55 3.56
N ILE A 38 3.22 -9.28 2.98
CA ILE A 38 3.33 -8.57 1.71
C ILE A 38 2.78 -9.42 0.57
N GLU A 39 3.15 -10.69 0.51
CA GLU A 39 2.66 -11.61 -0.51
C GLU A 39 1.12 -11.76 -0.48
N ASN A 40 0.54 -11.81 0.71
CA ASN A 40 -0.90 -11.87 0.87
C ASN A 40 -1.57 -10.56 0.46
N LEU A 41 -1.01 -9.42 0.87
CA LEU A 41 -1.51 -8.10 0.46
C LEU A 41 -1.51 -7.94 -1.07
N GLU A 42 -0.42 -8.33 -1.73
CA GLU A 42 -0.31 -8.26 -3.19
C GLU A 42 -1.41 -9.09 -3.87
N LYS A 43 -1.68 -10.29 -3.38
CA LYS A 43 -2.76 -11.13 -3.89
C LYS A 43 -4.15 -10.52 -3.67
N GLU A 44 -4.42 -10.05 -2.45
CA GLU A 44 -5.71 -9.45 -2.10
C GLU A 44 -5.97 -8.16 -2.91
N ILE A 45 -4.96 -7.32 -3.09
CA ILE A 45 -5.08 -6.10 -3.91
C ILE A 45 -5.27 -6.42 -5.39
N ALA A 46 -4.53 -7.39 -5.92
CA ALA A 46 -4.71 -7.83 -7.31
C ALA A 46 -6.14 -8.33 -7.55
N GLU A 47 -6.66 -9.14 -6.64
CA GLU A 47 -8.03 -9.66 -6.67
C GLU A 47 -9.07 -8.53 -6.58
N TYR A 48 -8.90 -7.63 -5.60
CA TYR A 48 -9.78 -6.48 -5.39
C TYR A 48 -9.84 -5.54 -6.61
N CYS A 49 -8.70 -5.29 -7.24
CA CYS A 49 -8.59 -4.42 -8.42
C CYS A 49 -8.92 -5.14 -9.74
N GLY A 50 -9.03 -6.46 -9.73
CA GLY A 50 -9.25 -7.25 -10.95
C GLY A 50 -8.05 -7.24 -11.89
N THR A 51 -6.83 -7.10 -11.35
CA THR A 51 -5.57 -7.13 -12.10
C THR A 51 -4.91 -8.50 -12.00
N ALA A 52 -3.99 -8.79 -12.92
CA ALA A 52 -3.23 -10.05 -12.88
C ALA A 52 -2.32 -10.14 -11.65
N ASP A 53 -1.67 -9.03 -11.32
CA ASP A 53 -0.71 -8.93 -10.23
C ASP A 53 -0.79 -7.57 -9.53
N ALA A 54 -0.24 -7.49 -8.33
CA ALA A 54 0.06 -6.28 -7.60
C ALA A 54 1.47 -6.41 -7.00
N VAL A 55 2.17 -5.30 -6.88
CA VAL A 55 3.55 -5.27 -6.37
C VAL A 55 3.65 -4.25 -5.24
N GLY A 56 4.05 -4.71 -4.05
CA GLY A 56 4.33 -3.85 -2.91
C GLY A 56 5.59 -3.02 -3.14
N VAL A 57 5.50 -1.72 -2.89
CA VAL A 57 6.60 -0.76 -3.02
C VAL A 57 6.70 0.10 -1.78
N SER A 58 7.82 0.81 -1.61
CA SER A 58 8.11 1.54 -0.37
C SER A 58 7.27 2.80 -0.17
N SER A 59 6.74 3.39 -1.23
CA SER A 59 5.94 4.62 -1.18
C SER A 59 5.12 4.83 -2.46
N GLY A 60 4.15 5.73 -2.42
CA GLY A 60 3.43 6.17 -3.62
C GLY A 60 4.34 6.84 -4.65
N THR A 61 5.35 7.59 -4.21
CA THR A 61 6.36 8.18 -5.10
C THR A 61 7.12 7.09 -5.85
N ASP A 62 7.56 6.05 -5.17
CA ASP A 62 8.23 4.91 -5.80
C ASP A 62 7.29 4.14 -6.73
N ALA A 63 6.02 4.02 -6.38
CA ALA A 63 5.02 3.41 -7.26
C ALA A 63 4.92 4.13 -8.61
N LEU A 64 4.87 5.45 -8.59
CA LEU A 64 4.84 6.28 -9.81
C LEU A 64 6.15 6.15 -10.60
N LEU A 65 7.29 6.26 -9.93
CA LEU A 65 8.61 6.13 -10.55
C LEU A 65 8.79 4.75 -11.20
N LEU A 66 8.50 3.69 -10.49
CA LEU A 66 8.64 2.33 -11.00
C LEU A 66 7.67 2.04 -12.15
N SER A 67 6.47 2.61 -12.13
CA SER A 67 5.52 2.51 -13.24
C SER A 67 6.06 3.15 -14.51
N LEU A 68 6.64 4.35 -14.41
CA LEU A 68 7.27 5.02 -15.54
C LEU A 68 8.49 4.24 -16.06
N MET A 69 9.31 3.72 -15.16
CA MET A 69 10.46 2.88 -15.53
C MET A 69 10.03 1.57 -16.22
N ALA A 70 8.99 0.94 -15.74
CA ALA A 70 8.47 -0.30 -16.34
C ALA A 70 7.93 -0.09 -17.76
N LEU A 71 7.47 1.13 -18.08
CA LEU A 71 7.02 1.55 -19.41
C LEU A 71 8.15 2.12 -20.27
N ASP A 72 9.38 2.13 -19.76
CA ASP A 72 10.55 2.72 -20.44
C ASP A 72 10.37 4.22 -20.80
N ILE A 73 9.64 4.95 -19.97
CA ILE A 73 9.41 6.39 -20.13
C ILE A 73 10.67 7.15 -19.70
N GLY A 74 11.17 8.02 -20.58
CA GLY A 74 12.41 8.75 -20.37
C GLY A 74 12.47 10.11 -21.09
N PRO A 75 13.66 10.68 -21.22
CA PRO A 75 13.84 12.00 -21.83
C PRO A 75 13.22 12.09 -23.23
N GLY A 76 12.37 13.09 -23.44
CA GLY A 76 11.64 13.30 -24.69
C GLY A 76 10.21 12.74 -24.70
N ASP A 77 9.85 11.92 -23.75
CA ASP A 77 8.49 11.40 -23.57
C ASP A 77 7.58 12.44 -22.88
N LEU A 78 6.30 12.36 -23.17
CA LEU A 78 5.28 13.22 -22.57
C LEU A 78 4.43 12.40 -21.59
N VAL A 79 4.22 12.95 -20.41
CA VAL A 79 3.34 12.38 -19.39
C VAL A 79 2.24 13.37 -19.06
N LEU A 80 0.98 12.97 -19.26
CA LEU A 80 -0.18 13.76 -18.88
C LEU A 80 -0.58 13.42 -17.45
N THR A 81 -0.70 14.41 -16.59
CA THR A 81 -1.09 14.26 -15.20
C THR A 81 -1.91 15.46 -14.72
N THR A 82 -2.48 15.37 -13.52
CA THR A 82 -3.14 16.49 -12.86
C THR A 82 -2.11 17.49 -12.30
N ASP A 83 -2.54 18.72 -12.12
CA ASP A 83 -1.78 19.78 -11.45
C ASP A 83 -1.81 19.64 -9.92
#